data_a59d14199cb392ff25c8199a467b40dc
#
_entry.id   a59d14199cb392ff25c8199a467b40dc
#
_cell.length_a   1.000
_cell.length_b   1.000
_cell.length_c   1.000
_cell.angle_alpha   90.00
_cell.angle_beta   90.00
_cell.angle_gamma   90.00
#
_symmetry.space_group_name_H-M   'P 1'
#
loop_
_entity.id
_entity.type
_entity.pdbx_description
1 polymer ?
#
loop_
_entity_poly.entity_id
_entity_poly.type
_entity_poly.pdbx_seq_one_letter_code
_entity_poly.pdbx_strand_id
1 'polypeptide(L)'
;MSNVIATPKAPAAVGPYSQAIQVSEVSDIIFTSGQLGLVPETGDFPEGGVEAQARQSLENIKAILSQAGMTMANVVKTTVLLADIADFAKVNAIYAEFFADGALPARSAFQVAALPKGGLVEIEAIGAR
;
A
#
# COMPACT_ATOMS: atom_id res chain seq x y z
N MET A 1 17.07 -9.64 1.27
CA MET A 1 17.17 -9.13 -0.10
C MET A 1 15.91 -9.48 -0.87
N SER A 2 15.43 -8.61 -1.74
CA SER A 2 14.21 -8.86 -2.51
C SER A 2 14.49 -8.77 -4.00
N ASN A 3 13.75 -9.58 -4.77
CA ASN A 3 13.84 -9.62 -6.23
C ASN A 3 12.44 -9.58 -6.82
N VAL A 4 12.29 -8.83 -7.89
CA VAL A 4 11.05 -8.84 -8.69
C VAL A 4 11.02 -10.12 -9.51
N ILE A 5 9.89 -10.82 -9.45
CA ILE A 5 9.59 -11.97 -10.31
C ILE A 5 8.61 -11.50 -11.37
N ALA A 6 8.94 -11.76 -12.62
CA ALA A 6 8.07 -11.46 -13.76
C ALA A 6 8.11 -12.61 -14.75
N THR A 7 6.98 -12.93 -15.34
CA THR A 7 6.88 -14.00 -16.33
C THR A 7 5.83 -13.65 -17.39
N PRO A 8 6.06 -13.97 -18.67
CA PRO A 8 5.05 -13.81 -19.71
C PRO A 8 3.95 -14.88 -19.63
N LYS A 9 4.09 -15.88 -18.76
CA LYS A 9 3.09 -16.94 -18.57
C LYS A 9 1.99 -16.55 -17.59
N ALA A 10 2.03 -15.34 -17.03
CA ALA A 10 0.98 -14.75 -16.23
C ALA A 10 0.70 -13.34 -16.79
N PRO A 11 -0.47 -12.76 -16.51
CA PRO A 11 -0.79 -11.43 -16.99
C PRO A 11 0.26 -10.41 -16.54
N ALA A 12 0.67 -9.53 -17.46
CA ALA A 12 1.57 -8.43 -17.13
C ALA A 12 0.89 -7.48 -16.14
N ALA A 13 1.71 -6.81 -15.32
CA ALA A 13 1.20 -5.81 -14.39
C ALA A 13 0.56 -4.65 -15.19
N VAL A 14 -0.69 -4.35 -14.87
CA VAL A 14 -1.48 -3.27 -15.51
C VAL A 14 -1.63 -2.06 -14.60
N GLY A 15 -0.72 -1.87 -13.67
CA GLY A 15 -0.74 -0.77 -12.72
C GLY A 15 0.56 -0.72 -11.92
N PRO A 16 0.61 0.10 -10.86
CA PRO A 16 1.83 0.26 -10.07
C PRO A 16 2.04 -0.92 -9.11
N TYR A 17 2.35 -2.11 -9.65
CA TYR A 17 2.68 -3.29 -8.85
C TYR A 17 3.59 -4.22 -9.65
N SER A 18 4.28 -5.12 -8.94
CA SER A 18 5.03 -6.23 -9.52
C SER A 18 4.17 -7.49 -9.52
N GLN A 19 4.40 -8.41 -10.45
CA GLN A 19 3.68 -9.70 -10.46
C GLN A 19 3.94 -10.46 -9.15
N ALA A 20 5.19 -10.46 -8.69
CA ALA A 20 5.57 -11.08 -7.43
C ALA A 20 6.89 -10.50 -6.94
N ILE A 21 7.12 -10.61 -5.65
CA ILE A 21 8.39 -10.27 -5.01
C ILE A 21 8.88 -11.51 -4.27
N GLN A 22 10.11 -11.90 -4.54
CA GLN A 22 10.79 -12.93 -3.77
C GLN A 22 11.66 -12.26 -2.71
N VAL A 23 11.54 -12.69 -1.47
CA VAL A 23 12.45 -12.25 -0.40
C VAL A 23 13.26 -13.44 0.07
N SER A 24 14.53 -13.19 0.37
CA SER A 24 15.46 -14.21 0.88
C SER A 24 16.42 -13.58 1.88
N GLU A 25 16.95 -14.38 2.77
CA GLU A 25 17.89 -13.94 3.82
C GLU A 25 17.29 -12.80 4.66
N VAL A 26 16.02 -12.97 5.06
CA VAL A 26 15.24 -11.95 5.76
C VAL A 26 15.60 -11.95 7.24
N SER A 27 15.98 -10.78 7.77
CA SER A 27 16.20 -10.59 9.21
C SER A 27 14.92 -10.23 9.93
N ASP A 28 14.13 -9.33 9.34
CA ASP A 28 12.89 -8.84 9.95
C ASP A 28 11.75 -8.82 8.93
N ILE A 29 10.55 -9.14 9.39
CA ILE A 29 9.32 -8.98 8.62
C ILE A 29 8.33 -8.21 9.48
N ILE A 30 7.68 -7.20 8.88
CA ILE A 30 6.66 -6.40 9.54
C ILE A 30 5.36 -6.54 8.79
N PHE A 31 4.30 -6.85 9.53
CA PHE A 31 2.93 -6.89 9.03
C PHE A 31 2.18 -5.71 9.61
N THR A 32 1.75 -4.75 8.81
CA THR A 32 0.91 -3.69 9.35
C THR A 32 -0.54 -4.14 9.39
N SER A 33 -1.29 -3.58 10.34
CA SER A 33 -2.74 -3.60 10.23
C SER A 33 -3.18 -2.69 9.09
N GLY A 34 -4.42 -2.86 8.64
CA GLY A 34 -5.00 -1.96 7.66
C GLY A 34 -5.04 -0.54 8.19
N GLN A 35 -4.59 0.39 7.36
CA GLN A 35 -4.57 1.81 7.69
C GLN A 35 -5.63 2.54 6.88
N LEU A 36 -6.67 3.00 7.56
CA LEU A 36 -7.56 4.01 7.01
C LEU A 36 -6.79 5.33 6.94
N GLY A 37 -7.23 6.23 6.08
CA GLY A 37 -6.59 7.54 5.96
C GLY A 37 -6.97 8.49 7.11
N LEU A 38 -6.87 8.02 8.34
CA LEU A 38 -7.17 8.85 9.51
C LEU A 38 -5.92 9.64 9.91
N VAL A 39 -6.13 10.92 10.21
CA VAL A 39 -5.07 11.79 10.72
C VAL A 39 -4.81 11.41 12.18
N PRO A 40 -3.57 11.01 12.55
CA PRO A 40 -3.29 10.52 13.92
C PRO A 40 -3.66 11.50 15.03
N GLU A 41 -3.44 12.79 14.81
CA GLU A 41 -3.66 13.83 15.82
C GLU A 41 -5.13 14.05 16.12
N THR A 42 -6.01 13.81 15.15
CA THR A 42 -7.45 14.10 15.28
C THR A 42 -8.33 12.86 15.30
N GLY A 43 -7.86 11.76 14.70
CA GLY A 43 -8.68 10.56 14.51
C GLY A 43 -9.74 10.72 13.43
N ASP A 44 -9.70 11.79 12.63
CA ASP A 44 -10.64 12.09 11.57
C ASP A 44 -9.99 11.96 10.19
N PHE A 45 -10.81 11.82 9.16
CA PHE A 45 -10.32 11.86 7.79
C PHE A 45 -9.94 13.28 7.39
N PRO A 46 -8.88 13.45 6.56
CA PRO A 46 -8.58 14.76 6.00
C PRO A 46 -9.63 15.15 4.97
N GLU A 47 -9.73 16.43 4.67
CA GLU A 47 -10.53 16.90 3.55
C GLU A 47 -9.84 16.55 2.24
N GLY A 48 -10.61 16.33 1.18
CA GLY A 48 -10.07 16.05 -0.15
C GLY A 48 -10.44 14.70 -0.73
N GLY A 49 -11.31 13.93 -0.07
CA GLY A 49 -11.87 12.70 -0.59
C GLY A 49 -10.86 11.55 -0.63
N VAL A 50 -11.03 10.64 -1.59
CA VAL A 50 -10.26 9.40 -1.65
C VAL A 50 -8.77 9.64 -1.86
N GLU A 51 -8.40 10.66 -2.61
CA GLU A 51 -6.98 10.98 -2.83
C GLU A 51 -6.30 11.41 -1.54
N ALA A 52 -6.94 12.28 -0.76
CA ALA A 52 -6.41 12.70 0.53
C ALA A 52 -6.35 11.54 1.52
N GLN A 53 -7.37 10.67 1.53
CA GLN A 53 -7.38 9.48 2.39
C GLN A 53 -6.30 8.46 1.99
N ALA A 54 -6.08 8.27 0.69
CA ALA A 54 -5.02 7.38 0.21
C ALA A 54 -3.65 7.88 0.63
N ARG A 55 -3.40 9.17 0.48
CA ARG A 55 -2.14 9.80 0.88
C ARG A 55 -1.92 9.63 2.38
N GLN A 56 -2.94 9.90 3.19
CA GLN A 56 -2.83 9.78 4.64
C GLN A 56 -2.62 8.32 5.07
N SER A 57 -3.32 7.38 4.43
CA SER A 57 -3.12 5.95 4.70
C SER A 57 -1.67 5.53 4.47
N LEU A 58 -1.08 5.95 3.36
CA LEU A 58 0.31 5.63 3.01
C LEU A 58 1.30 6.34 3.92
N GLU A 59 1.02 7.58 4.34
CA GLU A 59 1.84 8.26 5.34
C GLU A 59 1.80 7.53 6.69
N ASN A 60 0.65 7.00 7.07
CA ASN A 60 0.52 6.21 8.29
C ASN A 60 1.35 4.93 8.21
N ILE A 61 1.30 4.23 7.08
CA ILE A 61 2.14 3.04 6.85
C ILE A 61 3.62 3.39 6.94
N LYS A 62 4.02 4.48 6.29
CA LYS A 62 5.40 4.96 6.32
C LYS A 62 5.87 5.24 7.75
N ALA A 63 5.04 5.86 8.56
CA ALA A 63 5.35 6.15 9.96
C ALA A 63 5.50 4.86 10.78
N ILE A 64 4.61 3.87 10.57
CA ILE A 64 4.68 2.58 11.26
C ILE A 64 5.99 1.86 10.90
N LEU A 65 6.31 1.78 9.61
CA LEU A 65 7.55 1.14 9.15
C LEU A 65 8.78 1.85 9.71
N SER A 66 8.76 3.17 9.72
CA SER A 66 9.85 3.99 10.24
C SER A 66 10.15 3.71 11.71
N GLN A 67 9.11 3.42 12.52
CA GLN A 67 9.28 3.07 13.93
C GLN A 67 10.11 1.79 14.11
N ALA A 68 10.09 0.91 13.10
CA ALA A 68 10.89 -0.32 13.09
C ALA A 68 12.16 -0.21 12.26
N GLY A 69 12.52 0.99 11.82
CA GLY A 69 13.71 1.23 11.02
C GLY A 69 13.61 0.84 9.56
N MET A 70 12.38 0.67 9.05
CA MET A 70 12.13 0.38 7.64
C MET A 70 11.62 1.61 6.90
N THR A 71 11.76 1.60 5.58
CA THR A 71 11.20 2.62 4.67
C THR A 71 10.21 1.97 3.72
N MET A 72 9.55 2.78 2.88
CA MET A 72 8.66 2.26 1.85
C MET A 72 9.39 1.34 0.86
N ALA A 73 10.70 1.50 0.68
CA ALA A 73 11.51 0.62 -0.17
C ALA A 73 11.58 -0.83 0.37
N ASN A 74 11.27 -1.04 1.63
CA ASN A 74 11.23 -2.38 2.24
C ASN A 74 9.88 -3.07 2.07
N VAL A 75 8.86 -2.39 1.55
CA VAL A 75 7.53 -2.97 1.37
C VAL A 75 7.58 -3.98 0.22
N VAL A 76 7.12 -5.19 0.47
CA VAL A 76 7.13 -6.27 -0.51
C VAL A 76 5.72 -6.68 -0.97
N LYS A 77 4.72 -6.37 -0.16
CA LYS A 77 3.33 -6.68 -0.47
C LYS A 77 2.40 -5.64 0.12
N THR A 78 1.38 -5.26 -0.64
CA THR A 78 0.28 -4.43 -0.14
C THR A 78 -1.06 -5.04 -0.53
N THR A 79 -2.08 -4.67 0.23
CA THR A 79 -3.49 -4.89 -0.12
C THR A 79 -4.17 -3.54 -0.06
N VAL A 80 -4.83 -3.16 -1.15
CA VAL A 80 -5.57 -1.90 -1.26
C VAL A 80 -7.06 -2.21 -1.32
N LEU A 81 -7.79 -1.75 -0.32
CA LEU A 81 -9.22 -1.98 -0.18
C LEU A 81 -9.94 -0.67 -0.50
N LEU A 82 -10.89 -0.72 -1.43
CA LEU A 82 -11.61 0.46 -1.91
C LEU A 82 -13.10 0.37 -1.57
N ALA A 83 -13.67 1.47 -1.15
CA ALA A 83 -15.13 1.56 -1.01
C ALA A 83 -15.81 1.59 -2.39
N ASP A 84 -15.13 2.11 -3.41
CA ASP A 84 -15.63 2.19 -4.77
C ASP A 84 -14.49 1.92 -5.75
N ILE A 85 -14.60 0.88 -6.56
CA ILE A 85 -13.56 0.52 -7.53
C ILE A 85 -13.36 1.62 -8.60
N ALA A 86 -14.33 2.49 -8.79
CA ALA A 86 -14.19 3.63 -9.70
C ALA A 86 -13.07 4.61 -9.26
N ASP A 87 -12.66 4.56 -8.00
CA ASP A 87 -11.58 5.39 -7.47
C ASP A 87 -10.19 4.81 -7.74
N PHE A 88 -10.10 3.67 -8.39
CA PHE A 88 -8.87 2.92 -8.59
C PHE A 88 -7.76 3.76 -9.22
N ALA A 89 -8.06 4.47 -10.31
CA ALA A 89 -7.05 5.28 -11.01
C ALA A 89 -6.52 6.41 -10.13
N LYS A 90 -7.38 7.06 -9.34
CA LYS A 90 -6.98 8.14 -8.43
C LYS A 90 -6.05 7.63 -7.34
N VAL A 91 -6.39 6.50 -6.75
CA VAL A 91 -5.58 5.86 -5.70
C VAL A 91 -4.24 5.38 -6.27
N ASN A 92 -4.25 4.80 -7.48
CA ASN A 92 -3.02 4.36 -8.13
C ASN A 92 -2.02 5.50 -8.33
N ALA A 93 -2.49 6.69 -8.70
CA ALA A 93 -1.62 7.84 -8.91
C ALA A 93 -0.90 8.26 -7.62
N ILE A 94 -1.64 8.31 -6.51
CA ILE A 94 -1.08 8.61 -5.18
C ILE A 94 -0.14 7.49 -4.72
N TYR A 95 -0.58 6.25 -4.85
CA TYR A 95 0.19 5.06 -4.48
C TYR A 95 1.57 5.04 -5.17
N ALA A 96 1.61 5.29 -6.46
CA ALA A 96 2.86 5.27 -7.23
C ALA A 96 3.89 6.27 -6.71
N GLU A 97 3.46 7.41 -6.17
CA GLU A 97 4.37 8.41 -5.61
C GLU A 97 5.17 7.86 -4.42
N PHE A 98 4.57 6.98 -3.63
CA PHE A 98 5.20 6.44 -2.41
C PHE A 98 6.20 5.32 -2.70
N PHE A 99 6.16 4.74 -3.89
CA PHE A 99 7.02 3.62 -4.28
C PHE A 99 7.94 3.94 -5.45
N ALA A 100 8.25 5.24 -5.64
CA ALA A 100 9.09 5.68 -6.74
C ALA A 100 10.56 5.27 -6.61
N ASP A 101 11.04 5.02 -5.39
CA ASP A 101 12.46 4.80 -5.09
C ASP A 101 12.86 3.32 -5.03
N GLY A 102 12.14 2.44 -5.69
CA GLY A 102 12.50 1.03 -5.64
C GLY A 102 11.56 0.18 -6.47
N ALA A 103 11.65 -1.12 -6.27
CA ALA A 103 10.74 -2.06 -6.90
C ALA A 103 9.32 -1.85 -6.36
N LEU A 104 8.34 -1.90 -7.23
CA LEU A 104 6.95 -1.84 -6.81
C LEU A 104 6.59 -3.13 -6.08
N PRO A 105 5.90 -3.06 -4.93
CA PRO A 105 5.46 -4.25 -4.21
C PRO A 105 4.50 -5.10 -5.04
N ALA A 106 4.40 -6.38 -4.72
CA ALA A 106 3.26 -7.18 -5.14
C ALA A 106 2.00 -6.60 -4.49
N ARG A 107 0.85 -6.68 -5.15
CA ARG A 107 -0.36 -6.03 -4.67
C ARG A 107 -1.62 -6.77 -5.08
N SER A 108 -2.60 -6.77 -4.19
CA SER A 108 -3.99 -7.02 -4.53
C SER A 108 -4.79 -5.75 -4.25
N ALA A 109 -5.75 -5.42 -5.11
CA ALA A 109 -6.60 -4.25 -4.92
C ALA A 109 -8.01 -4.59 -5.40
N PHE A 110 -9.02 -4.27 -4.57
CA PHE A 110 -10.42 -4.59 -4.91
C PHE A 110 -11.38 -3.75 -4.09
N GLN A 111 -12.63 -3.73 -4.55
CA GLN A 111 -13.71 -3.10 -3.81
C GLN A 111 -14.20 -4.03 -2.71
N VAL A 112 -14.49 -3.46 -1.55
CA VAL A 112 -15.09 -4.16 -0.41
C VAL A 112 -16.50 -3.67 -0.18
N ALA A 113 -17.27 -4.43 0.61
CA ALA A 113 -18.67 -4.06 0.91
C ALA A 113 -18.75 -2.74 1.68
N ALA A 114 -17.84 -2.53 2.63
CA ALA A 114 -17.76 -1.29 3.41
C ALA A 114 -16.43 -1.26 4.14
N LEU A 115 -15.98 -0.05 4.49
CA LEU A 115 -14.82 0.18 5.33
C LEU A 115 -15.24 0.83 6.64
N PRO A 116 -14.48 0.62 7.73
CA PRO A 116 -14.79 1.26 9.01
C PRO A 116 -14.87 2.79 8.87
N LYS A 117 -15.73 3.40 9.66
CA LYS A 117 -15.91 4.86 9.74
C LYS A 117 -16.29 5.53 8.41
N GLY A 118 -16.84 4.75 7.46
CA GLY A 118 -17.15 5.27 6.14
C GLY A 118 -15.91 5.62 5.31
N GLY A 119 -14.77 5.00 5.59
CA GLY A 119 -13.54 5.22 4.85
C GLY A 119 -13.70 4.89 3.38
N LEU A 120 -12.93 5.57 2.54
CA LEU A 120 -12.96 5.41 1.09
C LEU A 120 -11.86 4.47 0.60
N VAL A 121 -10.79 4.32 1.36
CA VAL A 121 -9.66 3.45 1.06
C VAL A 121 -8.99 2.99 2.36
N GLU A 122 -8.51 1.76 2.34
CA GLU A 122 -7.70 1.20 3.43
C GLU A 122 -6.56 0.41 2.82
N ILE A 123 -5.36 0.56 3.34
CA ILE A 123 -4.16 -0.11 2.82
C ILE A 123 -3.44 -0.79 3.96
N GLU A 124 -3.01 -2.03 3.72
CA GLU A 124 -2.10 -2.75 4.61
C GLU A 124 -0.84 -3.12 3.85
N ALA A 125 0.24 -3.38 4.57
CA ALA A 125 1.53 -3.66 3.96
C ALA A 125 2.32 -4.72 4.73
N ILE A 126 3.20 -5.40 4.00
CA ILE A 126 4.22 -6.28 4.57
C ILE A 126 5.56 -5.70 4.15
N GLY A 127 6.42 -5.44 5.13
CA GLY A 127 7.81 -5.00 4.91
C GLY A 127 8.78 -6.10 5.29
N ALA A 128 9.93 -6.15 4.61
CA ALA A 128 10.97 -7.14 4.86
C ALA A 128 12.35 -6.53 4.64
N ARG A 129 13.32 -6.98 5.45
CA ARG A 129 14.74 -6.64 5.28
C ARG A 129 15.63 -7.71 5.88
#